data_6f78ccf61b22ec349874c7b246419a29
#
_entry.id   6f78ccf61b22ec349874c7b246419a29
#
_cell.length_a   1.000
_cell.length_b   1.000
_cell.length_c   1.000
_cell.angle_alpha   90.00
_cell.angle_beta   90.00
_cell.angle_gamma   90.00
#
_symmetry.space_group_name_H-M   'P 1'
#
loop_
_entity.id
_entity.type
_entity.pdbx_description
1 polymer ?
#
loop_
_entity_poly.entity_id
_entity_poly.type
_entity_poly.pdbx_seq_one_letter_code
_entity_poly.pdbx_strand_id
1 'polypeptide(L)'
;EGSCFTVILPFKIDTNARPEEKEDFNADLSGVRILLAEDNELNAEIAEFMLMENGAEVETVKNGLEAVQHFEACESGTYDVILMDVMMPVMDGLTATKTIRSLERQDAKTIPIIAMTANAFREDAEKCMEAGMNAHLAKPLDDEKIKQTISEELRKQNACHK
;
A
#
# COMPACT_ATOMS: atom_id res chain seq x y z
N GLU A 1 0.29 27.61 37.47
CA GLU A 1 -1.06 27.06 37.52
C GLU A 1 -1.34 26.42 36.13
N GLY A 2 -1.65 25.12 36.11
CA GLY A 2 -1.96 24.35 34.93
C GLY A 2 -3.28 23.61 35.07
N SER A 3 -3.92 23.25 33.96
CA SER A 3 -5.15 22.46 33.96
C SER A 3 -4.83 21.00 33.69
N CYS A 4 -5.45 20.09 34.47
CA CYS A 4 -5.38 18.65 34.23
C CYS A 4 -6.76 18.17 33.75
N PHE A 5 -6.81 17.48 32.61
CA PHE A 5 -8.02 16.85 32.11
C PHE A 5 -7.90 15.33 32.28
N THR A 6 -8.88 14.73 32.95
CA THR A 6 -8.96 13.26 33.09
C THR A 6 -10.17 12.75 32.35
N VAL A 7 -9.98 11.81 31.42
CA VAL A 7 -11.05 11.12 30.70
C VAL A 7 -11.10 9.68 31.17
N ILE A 8 -12.25 9.24 31.69
CA ILE A 8 -12.48 7.85 32.10
C ILE A 8 -13.48 7.24 31.13
N LEU A 9 -13.03 6.26 30.35
CA LEU A 9 -13.87 5.52 29.41
C LEU A 9 -14.09 4.11 29.93
N PRO A 10 -15.35 3.66 30.16
CA PRO A 10 -15.65 2.29 30.53
C PRO A 10 -15.60 1.40 29.29
N PHE A 11 -14.71 0.41 29.28
CA PHE A 11 -14.67 -0.63 28.27
C PHE A 11 -15.15 -1.95 28.85
N LYS A 12 -15.94 -2.70 28.08
CA LYS A 12 -16.18 -4.12 28.36
C LYS A 12 -15.01 -4.92 27.83
N ILE A 13 -14.37 -5.68 28.69
CA ILE A 13 -13.34 -6.65 28.26
C ILE A 13 -14.09 -7.78 27.56
N ASP A 14 -13.82 -7.98 26.27
CA ASP A 14 -14.28 -9.16 25.55
C ASP A 14 -13.40 -10.36 25.95
N THR A 15 -13.93 -11.17 26.86
CA THR A 15 -13.22 -12.38 27.33
C THR A 15 -13.23 -13.52 26.31
N ASN A 16 -13.93 -13.35 25.19
CA ASN A 16 -13.97 -14.31 24.07
C ASN A 16 -13.16 -13.85 22.85
N ALA A 17 -12.47 -12.71 22.96
CA ALA A 17 -11.51 -12.33 21.94
C ALA A 17 -10.46 -13.46 21.87
N ARG A 18 -10.56 -14.30 20.84
CA ARG A 18 -9.44 -15.17 20.49
C ARG A 18 -8.25 -14.28 20.26
N PRO A 19 -7.06 -14.57 20.84
CA PRO A 19 -5.85 -13.95 20.37
C PRO A 19 -5.85 -14.16 18.85
N GLU A 20 -5.76 -13.09 18.07
CA GLU A 20 -5.36 -13.25 16.68
C GLU A 20 -4.04 -14.02 16.77
N GLU A 21 -4.05 -15.26 16.33
CA GLU A 21 -2.84 -16.02 16.13
C GLU A 21 -2.03 -15.16 15.17
N LYS A 22 -1.06 -14.43 15.72
CA LYS A 22 0.00 -13.85 14.93
C LYS A 22 0.73 -15.07 14.36
N GLU A 23 0.28 -15.53 13.18
CA GLU A 23 1.15 -16.32 12.35
C GLU A 23 2.40 -15.46 12.22
N ASP A 24 3.53 -15.98 12.67
CA ASP A 24 4.83 -15.38 12.40
C ASP A 24 5.01 -15.37 10.87
N PHE A 25 4.41 -14.36 10.26
CA PHE A 25 4.49 -14.10 8.83
C PHE A 25 5.86 -13.48 8.59
N ASN A 26 6.88 -14.33 8.58
CA ASN A 26 8.20 -13.97 8.09
C ASN A 26 8.10 -13.80 6.57
N ALA A 27 7.35 -12.78 6.15
CA ALA A 27 7.23 -12.42 4.75
C ALA A 27 8.52 -11.77 4.32
N ASP A 28 9.36 -12.54 3.67
CA ASP A 28 10.57 -12.08 3.01
C ASP A 28 10.16 -11.39 1.69
N LEU A 29 10.49 -10.11 1.54
CA LEU A 29 10.27 -9.34 0.33
C LEU A 29 11.52 -9.34 -0.58
N SER A 30 12.48 -10.22 -0.34
CA SER A 30 13.71 -10.31 -1.12
C SER A 30 13.44 -10.45 -2.61
N GLY A 31 13.94 -9.48 -3.38
CA GLY A 31 13.79 -9.44 -4.83
C GLY A 31 12.42 -8.95 -5.33
N VAL A 32 11.53 -8.51 -4.43
CA VAL A 32 10.27 -7.86 -4.82
C VAL A 32 10.58 -6.42 -5.25
N ARG A 33 10.17 -6.05 -6.45
CA ARG A 33 10.38 -4.71 -7.03
C ARG A 33 9.13 -3.87 -6.87
N ILE A 34 9.27 -2.78 -6.17
CA ILE A 34 8.17 -1.93 -5.72
C ILE A 34 8.27 -0.55 -6.35
N LEU A 35 7.20 -0.08 -6.99
CA LEU A 35 7.04 1.33 -7.35
C LEU A 35 6.27 2.03 -6.22
N LEU A 36 6.93 2.95 -5.53
CA LEU A 36 6.37 3.71 -4.41
C LEU A 36 6.02 5.13 -4.88
N ALA A 37 4.74 5.49 -4.86
CA ALA A 37 4.26 6.83 -5.15
C ALA A 37 3.83 7.53 -3.86
N GLU A 38 4.59 8.55 -3.44
CA GLU A 38 4.40 9.32 -2.21
C GLU A 38 4.96 10.72 -2.40
N ASP A 39 4.16 11.78 -2.15
CA ASP A 39 4.56 13.16 -2.36
C ASP A 39 5.33 13.77 -1.18
N ASN A 40 5.18 13.21 0.01
CA ASN A 40 5.89 13.65 1.20
C ASN A 40 7.23 12.91 1.34
N GLU A 41 8.34 13.64 1.20
CA GLU A 41 9.69 13.08 1.23
C GLU A 41 9.98 12.26 2.50
N LEU A 42 9.52 12.72 3.68
CA LEU A 42 9.74 12.00 4.93
C LEU A 42 8.95 10.68 4.98
N ASN A 43 7.71 10.68 4.50
CA ASN A 43 6.92 9.45 4.43
C ASN A 43 7.52 8.47 3.42
N ALA A 44 8.00 8.97 2.29
CA ALA A 44 8.68 8.19 1.27
C ALA A 44 9.94 7.53 1.82
N GLU A 45 10.82 8.29 2.49
CA GLU A 45 12.02 7.76 3.12
C GLU A 45 11.74 6.69 4.18
N ILE A 46 10.70 6.89 5.00
CA ILE A 46 10.29 5.91 6.02
C ILE A 46 9.78 4.62 5.35
N ALA A 47 8.91 4.73 4.33
CA ALA A 47 8.37 3.59 3.63
C ALA A 47 9.47 2.83 2.87
N GLU A 48 10.35 3.55 2.17
CA GLU A 48 11.49 2.98 1.45
C GLU A 48 12.43 2.23 2.40
N PHE A 49 12.78 2.84 3.54
CA PHE A 49 13.60 2.20 4.56
C PHE A 49 12.98 0.89 5.06
N MET A 50 11.69 0.91 5.42
CA MET A 50 10.98 -0.29 5.89
C MET A 50 11.00 -1.41 4.83
N LEU A 51 10.76 -1.07 3.58
CA LEU A 51 10.71 -2.04 2.48
C LEU A 51 12.09 -2.62 2.17
N MET A 52 13.12 -1.78 2.12
CA MET A 52 14.50 -2.21 1.85
C MET A 52 15.08 -3.06 2.98
N GLU A 53 14.78 -2.76 4.25
CA GLU A 53 15.14 -3.60 5.40
C GLU A 53 14.56 -5.03 5.29
N ASN A 54 13.43 -5.16 4.58
CA ASN A 54 12.78 -6.44 4.30
C ASN A 54 13.21 -7.07 2.95
N GLY A 55 14.25 -6.52 2.31
CA GLY A 55 14.88 -7.07 1.11
C GLY A 55 14.24 -6.66 -0.21
N ALA A 56 13.28 -5.74 -0.22
CA ALA A 56 12.66 -5.24 -1.45
C ALA A 56 13.56 -4.25 -2.19
N GLU A 57 13.38 -4.16 -3.50
CA GLU A 57 13.94 -3.10 -4.35
C GLU A 57 12.85 -2.04 -4.57
N VAL A 58 13.14 -0.79 -4.22
CA VAL A 58 12.15 0.29 -4.24
C VAL A 58 12.57 1.38 -5.21
N GLU A 59 11.65 1.78 -6.08
CA GLU A 59 11.76 2.99 -6.89
C GLU A 59 10.67 3.98 -6.45
N THR A 60 11.07 5.19 -6.06
CA THR A 60 10.18 6.20 -5.48
C THR A 60 9.88 7.30 -6.48
N VAL A 61 8.61 7.70 -6.59
CA VAL A 61 8.10 8.80 -7.41
C VAL A 61 7.23 9.73 -6.57
N LYS A 62 7.12 11.02 -6.98
CA LYS A 62 6.54 12.07 -6.14
C LYS A 62 5.05 12.36 -6.37
N ASN A 63 4.42 11.75 -7.35
CA ASN A 63 3.01 11.95 -7.67
C ASN A 63 2.48 10.85 -8.59
N GLY A 64 1.17 10.80 -8.74
CA GLY A 64 0.50 9.79 -9.58
C GLY A 64 0.85 9.87 -11.06
N LEU A 65 1.16 11.07 -11.59
CA LEU A 65 1.55 11.22 -12.99
C LEU A 65 2.91 10.58 -13.26
N GLU A 66 3.88 10.80 -12.38
CA GLU A 66 5.19 10.15 -12.46
C GLU A 66 5.04 8.62 -12.34
N ALA A 67 4.18 8.13 -11.42
CA ALA A 67 3.92 6.70 -11.30
C ALA A 67 3.40 6.09 -12.60
N VAL A 68 2.45 6.74 -13.26
CA VAL A 68 1.93 6.31 -14.57
C VAL A 68 3.04 6.30 -15.62
N GLN A 69 3.83 7.38 -15.72
CA GLN A 69 4.90 7.53 -16.71
C GLN A 69 6.01 6.48 -16.52
N HIS A 70 6.45 6.24 -15.28
CA HIS A 70 7.45 5.21 -14.97
C HIS A 70 6.91 3.81 -15.30
N PHE A 71 5.67 3.52 -14.92
CA PHE A 71 5.06 2.23 -15.22
C PHE A 71 4.84 2.03 -16.74
N GLU A 72 4.47 3.06 -17.48
CA GLU A 72 4.27 2.99 -18.94
C GLU A 72 5.60 2.83 -19.69
N ALA A 73 6.66 3.51 -19.23
CA ALA A 73 7.97 3.52 -19.89
C ALA A 73 8.79 2.25 -19.62
N CYS A 74 8.53 1.52 -18.54
CA CYS A 74 9.28 0.33 -18.20
C CYS A 74 8.82 -0.90 -18.99
N GLU A 75 9.66 -1.94 -19.05
CA GLU A 75 9.29 -3.23 -19.61
C GLU A 75 8.20 -3.91 -18.75
N SER A 76 7.37 -4.73 -19.39
CA SER A 76 6.35 -5.48 -18.67
C SER A 76 6.98 -6.42 -17.64
N GLY A 77 6.48 -6.38 -16.41
CA GLY A 77 7.03 -7.15 -15.29
C GLY A 77 8.26 -6.52 -14.63
N THR A 78 8.55 -5.24 -14.87
CA THR A 78 9.61 -4.51 -14.13
C THR A 78 9.25 -4.36 -12.66
N TYR A 79 8.00 -4.11 -12.34
CA TYR A 79 7.50 -4.01 -10.96
C TYR A 79 6.60 -5.19 -10.64
N ASP A 80 6.66 -5.63 -9.38
CA ASP A 80 5.85 -6.71 -8.85
C ASP A 80 4.62 -6.17 -8.08
N VAL A 81 4.74 -4.95 -7.52
CA VAL A 81 3.66 -4.26 -6.79
C VAL A 81 3.83 -2.74 -6.87
N ILE A 82 2.75 -2.01 -6.79
CA ILE A 82 2.72 -0.55 -6.69
C ILE A 82 2.12 -0.16 -5.34
N LEU A 83 2.85 0.62 -4.55
CA LEU A 83 2.33 1.32 -3.37
C LEU A 83 1.97 2.74 -3.77
N MET A 84 0.72 3.12 -3.60
CA MET A 84 0.17 4.36 -4.15
C MET A 84 -0.49 5.20 -3.05
N ASP A 85 0.08 6.35 -2.72
CA ASP A 85 -0.65 7.32 -1.90
C ASP A 85 -1.93 7.78 -2.63
N VAL A 86 -3.01 7.81 -1.90
CA VAL A 86 -4.30 8.27 -2.43
C VAL A 86 -4.29 9.78 -2.67
N MET A 87 -3.66 10.54 -1.77
CA MET A 87 -3.72 11.99 -1.76
C MET A 87 -2.37 12.60 -2.19
N MET A 88 -2.21 12.84 -3.48
CA MET A 88 -1.00 13.46 -4.04
C MET A 88 -1.35 14.67 -4.92
N PRO A 89 -0.44 15.66 -5.05
CA PRO A 89 -0.57 16.76 -5.99
C PRO A 89 -0.42 16.29 -7.44
N VAL A 90 -0.76 17.13 -8.39
CA VAL A 90 -0.66 16.89 -9.84
C VAL A 90 -1.63 15.81 -10.33
N MET A 91 -1.51 14.58 -9.83
CA MET A 91 -2.42 13.47 -10.07
C MET A 91 -2.54 12.65 -8.80
N ASP A 92 -3.76 12.50 -8.30
CA ASP A 92 -4.07 11.66 -7.16
C ASP A 92 -3.96 10.16 -7.47
N GLY A 93 -3.82 9.34 -6.42
CA GLY A 93 -3.61 7.90 -6.58
C GLY A 93 -4.79 7.15 -7.21
N LEU A 94 -6.03 7.62 -7.02
CA LEU A 94 -7.21 7.00 -7.64
C LEU A 94 -7.19 7.21 -9.15
N THR A 95 -6.88 8.43 -9.58
CA THR A 95 -6.76 8.79 -11.01
C THR A 95 -5.58 8.06 -11.65
N ALA A 96 -4.44 8.01 -10.98
CA ALA A 96 -3.26 7.27 -11.42
C ALA A 96 -3.58 5.77 -11.61
N THR A 97 -4.25 5.16 -10.64
CA THR A 97 -4.66 3.75 -10.70
C THR A 97 -5.58 3.48 -11.90
N LYS A 98 -6.62 4.29 -12.11
CA LYS A 98 -7.51 4.16 -13.27
C LYS A 98 -6.74 4.28 -14.59
N THR A 99 -5.79 5.22 -14.66
CA THR A 99 -4.95 5.41 -15.83
C THR A 99 -4.07 4.19 -16.08
N ILE A 100 -3.38 3.68 -15.07
CA ILE A 100 -2.58 2.44 -15.18
C ILE A 100 -3.45 1.29 -15.65
N ARG A 101 -4.63 1.07 -15.05
CA ARG A 101 -5.55 -0.02 -15.43
C ARG A 101 -6.08 0.10 -16.86
N SER A 102 -6.08 1.30 -17.45
CA SER A 102 -6.51 1.55 -18.84
C SER A 102 -5.43 1.31 -19.90
N LEU A 103 -4.16 1.15 -19.49
CA LEU A 103 -3.06 0.92 -20.41
C LEU A 103 -3.25 -0.41 -21.18
N GLU A 104 -2.85 -0.42 -22.46
CA GLU A 104 -2.95 -1.61 -23.32
C GLU A 104 -1.77 -2.58 -23.10
N ARG A 105 -1.51 -2.93 -21.83
CA ARG A 105 -0.51 -3.92 -21.47
C ARG A 105 -1.08 -4.89 -20.43
N GLN A 106 -0.66 -6.14 -20.52
CA GLN A 106 -1.29 -7.20 -19.73
C GLN A 106 -1.03 -7.03 -18.22
N ASP A 107 0.19 -6.68 -17.83
CA ASP A 107 0.57 -6.47 -16.44
C ASP A 107 -0.14 -5.27 -15.78
N ALA A 108 -0.53 -4.25 -16.56
CA ALA A 108 -1.32 -3.13 -16.05
C ALA A 108 -2.67 -3.54 -15.43
N LYS A 109 -3.23 -4.67 -15.89
CA LYS A 109 -4.52 -5.19 -15.39
C LYS A 109 -4.36 -6.09 -14.18
N THR A 110 -3.18 -6.65 -13.98
CA THR A 110 -2.93 -7.69 -12.97
C THR A 110 -1.98 -7.29 -11.85
N ILE A 111 -1.12 -6.27 -12.07
CA ILE A 111 -0.19 -5.80 -11.02
C ILE A 111 -0.96 -5.38 -9.77
N PRO A 112 -0.60 -5.86 -8.58
CA PRO A 112 -1.17 -5.38 -7.34
C PRO A 112 -0.89 -3.88 -7.16
N ILE A 113 -1.94 -3.10 -6.91
CA ILE A 113 -1.85 -1.69 -6.51
C ILE A 113 -2.45 -1.58 -5.12
N ILE A 114 -1.63 -1.20 -4.16
CA ILE A 114 -2.00 -1.08 -2.75
C ILE A 114 -2.09 0.40 -2.40
N ALA A 115 -3.26 0.84 -1.95
CA ALA A 115 -3.47 2.21 -1.51
C ALA A 115 -2.75 2.49 -0.18
N MET A 116 -2.12 3.65 -0.06
CA MET A 116 -1.70 4.22 1.22
C MET A 116 -2.61 5.41 1.53
N THR A 117 -3.30 5.38 2.67
CA THR A 117 -4.30 6.39 3.01
C THR A 117 -4.16 6.91 4.43
N ALA A 118 -4.35 8.21 4.62
CA ALA A 118 -4.43 8.80 5.97
C ALA A 118 -5.69 8.38 6.73
N ASN A 119 -6.73 7.91 6.02
CA ASN A 119 -8.03 7.55 6.56
C ASN A 119 -8.35 6.08 6.26
N ALA A 120 -8.50 5.28 7.31
CA ALA A 120 -8.94 3.88 7.20
C ALA A 120 -10.48 3.74 7.22
N PHE A 121 -11.22 4.80 6.89
CA PHE A 121 -12.68 4.72 6.86
C PHE A 121 -13.16 3.87 5.68
N ARG A 122 -14.23 3.15 5.90
CA ARG A 122 -14.83 2.22 4.94
C ARG A 122 -15.13 2.85 3.58
N GLU A 123 -15.58 4.10 3.57
CA GLU A 123 -15.91 4.84 2.35
C GLU A 123 -14.68 5.10 1.46
N ASP A 124 -13.51 5.35 2.06
CA ASP A 124 -12.28 5.59 1.30
C ASP A 124 -11.69 4.27 0.77
N ALA A 125 -11.82 3.18 1.52
CA ALA A 125 -11.47 1.86 1.06
C ALA A 125 -12.34 1.42 -0.15
N GLU A 126 -13.64 1.68 -0.12
CA GLU A 126 -14.56 1.38 -1.24
C GLU A 126 -14.15 2.14 -2.51
N LYS A 127 -13.80 3.43 -2.42
CA LYS A 127 -13.30 4.23 -3.57
C LYS A 127 -12.00 3.68 -4.15
N CYS A 128 -11.08 3.22 -3.30
CA CYS A 128 -9.84 2.60 -3.74
C CYS A 128 -10.11 1.33 -4.56
N MET A 129 -11.00 0.47 -4.06
CA MET A 129 -11.39 -0.76 -4.76
C MET A 129 -12.11 -0.46 -6.09
N GLU A 130 -13.01 0.53 -6.13
CA GLU A 130 -13.68 0.98 -7.35
C GLU A 130 -12.71 1.56 -8.38
N ALA A 131 -11.62 2.18 -7.94
CA ALA A 131 -10.56 2.65 -8.84
C ALA A 131 -9.71 1.51 -9.43
N GLY A 132 -9.81 0.30 -8.88
CA GLY A 132 -9.05 -0.88 -9.31
C GLY A 132 -7.81 -1.17 -8.47
N MET A 133 -7.71 -0.63 -7.25
CA MET A 133 -6.71 -1.02 -6.27
C MET A 133 -7.08 -2.37 -5.64
N ASN A 134 -6.09 -3.10 -5.13
CA ASN A 134 -6.25 -4.46 -4.62
C ASN A 134 -6.38 -4.52 -3.11
N ALA A 135 -5.72 -3.60 -2.41
CA ALA A 135 -5.72 -3.51 -0.95
C ALA A 135 -5.48 -2.06 -0.51
N HIS A 136 -5.57 -1.81 0.79
CA HIS A 136 -5.24 -0.52 1.38
C HIS A 136 -4.46 -0.67 2.68
N LEU A 137 -3.60 0.30 2.94
CA LEU A 137 -2.80 0.46 4.16
C LEU A 137 -3.08 1.84 4.76
N ALA A 138 -3.35 1.87 6.05
CA ALA A 138 -3.50 3.12 6.78
C ALA A 138 -2.13 3.71 7.14
N LYS A 139 -1.98 5.02 6.97
CA LYS A 139 -0.84 5.77 7.49
C LYS A 139 -1.06 6.12 9.00
N PRO A 140 -0.04 6.07 9.85
CA PRO A 140 1.35 5.73 9.55
C PRO A 140 1.52 4.24 9.21
N LEU A 141 2.44 3.96 8.28
CA LEU A 141 2.71 2.60 7.84
C LEU A 141 3.29 1.77 8.99
N ASP A 142 2.82 0.54 9.09
CA ASP A 142 3.28 -0.46 10.05
C ASP A 142 4.04 -1.56 9.30
N ASP A 143 5.25 -1.89 9.76
CA ASP A 143 6.16 -2.80 9.07
C ASP A 143 5.57 -4.22 8.90
N GLU A 144 4.90 -4.75 9.90
CA GLU A 144 4.28 -6.08 9.81
C GLU A 144 3.11 -6.06 8.83
N LYS A 145 2.27 -5.02 8.87
CA LYS A 145 1.11 -4.89 7.99
C LYS A 145 1.50 -4.70 6.52
N ILE A 146 2.52 -3.88 6.25
CA ILE A 146 2.96 -3.64 4.86
C ILE A 146 3.49 -4.94 4.24
N LYS A 147 4.32 -5.69 4.97
CA LYS A 147 4.83 -6.99 4.55
C LYS A 147 3.73 -8.00 4.29
N GLN A 148 2.81 -8.12 5.24
CA GLN A 148 1.69 -9.04 5.13
C GLN A 148 0.84 -8.71 3.91
N THR A 149 0.44 -7.44 3.74
CA THR A 149 -0.43 -7.02 2.65
C THR A 149 0.24 -7.24 1.28
N ILE A 150 1.51 -6.88 1.12
CA ILE A 150 2.25 -7.12 -0.13
C ILE A 150 2.31 -8.62 -0.44
N SER A 151 2.68 -9.44 0.53
CA SER A 151 2.82 -10.89 0.33
C SER A 151 1.48 -11.56 -0.01
N GLU A 152 0.39 -11.14 0.60
CA GLU A 152 -0.95 -11.63 0.29
C GLU A 152 -1.36 -11.29 -1.15
N GLU A 153 -1.13 -10.06 -1.60
CA GLU A 153 -1.51 -9.64 -2.95
C GLU A 153 -0.64 -10.33 -4.02
N LEU A 154 0.66 -10.49 -3.79
CA LEU A 154 1.55 -11.24 -4.68
C LEU A 154 1.15 -12.72 -4.78
N ARG A 155 0.72 -13.35 -3.69
CA ARG A 155 0.21 -14.73 -3.71
C ARG A 155 -1.07 -14.86 -4.52
N LYS A 156 -2.01 -13.91 -4.37
CA LYS A 156 -3.26 -13.88 -5.15
C LYS A 156 -2.96 -13.74 -6.65
N GLN A 157 -2.03 -12.86 -7.02
CA GLN A 157 -1.60 -12.67 -8.41
C GLN A 157 -1.04 -13.97 -8.99
N ASN A 158 -0.14 -14.65 -8.28
CA ASN A 158 0.47 -15.91 -8.70
C ASN A 158 -0.55 -17.07 -8.81
N ALA A 159 -1.62 -17.05 -8.02
CA ALA A 159 -2.68 -18.06 -8.08
C ALA A 159 -3.59 -17.89 -9.31
N CYS A 160 -3.76 -16.66 -9.81
CA CYS A 160 -4.57 -16.37 -11.00
C CYS A 160 -3.85 -16.71 -12.32
N HIS A 161 -2.55 -16.97 -12.29
CA HIS A 161 -1.74 -17.29 -13.49
C HIS A 161 -1.54 -18.79 -13.71
N LYS A 162 -2.17 -19.64 -12.91
CA LYS A 162 -2.23 -21.11 -13.06
C LYS A 162 -3.59 -21.54 -13.62
#